data_e740323251e385a7f424710eab27b19a
#
_entry.id   e740323251e385a7f424710eab27b19a
#
_cell.length_a   1.000
_cell.length_b   1.000
_cell.length_c   1.000
_cell.angle_alpha   90.00
_cell.angle_beta   90.00
_cell.angle_gamma   90.00
#
_symmetry.space_group_name_H-M   'P 1'
#
loop_
_entity.id
_entity.type
_entity.pdbx_description
1 polymer ?
#
loop_
_entity_poly.entity_id
_entity_poly.type
_entity_poly.pdbx_seq_one_letter_code
_entity_poly.pdbx_strand_id
1 'polypeptide(L)'
;MKADNDLYRKLRALSATQLWQEEVPKFNRASEVERQRQVGLIRAVGVVFSTTQHLALKAEVVVWMKGLLNDPSEKVRRYAMAAIPKLGGDVESEKKILSIIQTSQVDREKRKAGAALEKIAGEETLKAVAGKKDALPFSEHKVRANVARRDGPGKIRMDSILDRYDTLRISLRCRRGLEATLAEEVKDAEAKGGKFRLLEVRGSHVVVAAKAPFTLAELYLLRCFDTVGFGLGRVRDPQSSDAIAGLAQLIGSELTERLMSHYTDGSWRYRLAFSGSKNRDEEVQEIAKAAFKVNAKILNDPIEAPWSIDVFVAPTAAIVELRPKVSPDPRLAYRLNAVSAASHPPIAACMARLAGRQDNEVIWDPFCGSGLELIESAILGDVKQLVGTDLSESAVAMTKANFAAAKLAGVKGAFYTSDFRNFNAIPELARGKVSLIISNPPLGRRVRVPNLHGLFEDLFKVASEVLRPGGRLIFVNPVRVEPQDKSLRRTYRQEVDLGGYDCKMEMYVKI
;
A
#
# COMPACT_ATOMS: atom_id res chain seq x y z
N MET A 1 -9.96 26.89 27.70
CA MET A 1 -10.02 25.93 26.55
C MET A 1 -11.00 26.33 25.46
N LYS A 2 -12.29 26.69 25.71
CA LYS A 2 -13.19 27.16 24.64
C LYS A 2 -12.65 28.40 23.92
N ALA A 3 -12.25 29.45 24.64
CA ALA A 3 -11.73 30.71 24.06
C ALA A 3 -10.44 30.49 23.21
N ASP A 4 -9.51 29.64 23.61
CA ASP A 4 -8.30 29.31 22.83
C ASP A 4 -8.64 28.58 21.52
N ASN A 5 -9.68 27.74 21.51
CA ASN A 5 -10.12 27.05 20.32
C ASN A 5 -10.86 27.96 19.32
N ASP A 6 -11.62 28.93 19.83
CA ASP A 6 -12.33 29.92 18.98
C ASP A 6 -11.35 30.91 18.35
N LEU A 7 -10.36 31.38 19.11
CA LEU A 7 -9.26 32.19 18.59
C LEU A 7 -8.48 31.41 17.50
N TYR A 8 -8.11 30.17 17.78
CA TYR A 8 -7.41 29.31 16.82
C TYR A 8 -8.18 29.12 15.50
N ARG A 9 -9.50 28.90 15.58
CA ARG A 9 -10.33 28.72 14.37
C ARG A 9 -10.36 29.98 13.52
N LYS A 10 -10.53 31.15 14.15
CA LYS A 10 -10.50 32.45 13.47
C LYS A 10 -9.18 32.70 12.78
N LEU A 11 -8.08 32.52 13.50
CA LEU A 11 -6.73 32.77 12.98
C LEU A 11 -6.31 31.79 11.87
N ARG A 12 -6.76 30.55 11.95
CA ARG A 12 -6.46 29.55 10.90
C ARG A 12 -7.13 29.85 9.56
N ALA A 13 -8.20 30.65 9.56
CA ALA A 13 -8.91 31.04 8.34
C ALA A 13 -8.24 32.23 7.61
N LEU A 14 -7.27 32.91 8.25
CA LEU A 14 -6.52 33.98 7.63
C LEU A 14 -5.49 33.49 6.62
N SER A 15 -5.12 34.31 5.65
CA SER A 15 -3.99 34.05 4.78
C SER A 15 -2.68 34.06 5.55
N ALA A 16 -1.65 33.35 5.03
CA ALA A 16 -0.32 33.32 5.65
C ALA A 16 0.24 34.74 5.85
N THR A 17 0.06 35.61 4.86
CA THR A 17 0.53 37.02 4.90
C THR A 17 -0.18 37.81 5.98
N GLN A 18 -1.51 37.75 6.05
CA GLN A 18 -2.27 38.45 7.10
C GLN A 18 -1.88 37.96 8.49
N LEU A 19 -1.80 36.64 8.68
CA LEU A 19 -1.45 36.07 9.95
C LEU A 19 -0.05 36.53 10.41
N TRP A 20 0.91 36.60 9.49
CA TRP A 20 2.29 36.99 9.78
C TRP A 20 2.44 38.50 10.00
N GLN A 21 1.87 39.32 9.12
CA GLN A 21 2.08 40.78 9.13
C GLN A 21 1.20 41.52 10.14
N GLU A 22 0.00 41.00 10.45
CA GLU A 22 -0.95 41.69 11.33
C GLU A 22 -1.01 41.06 12.73
N GLU A 23 -1.09 39.74 12.85
CA GLU A 23 -1.37 39.08 14.13
C GLU A 23 -0.11 38.77 14.95
N VAL A 24 0.96 38.35 14.29
CA VAL A 24 2.23 38.02 14.98
C VAL A 24 2.85 39.29 15.64
N PRO A 25 2.87 40.47 15.03
CA PRO A 25 3.35 41.71 15.71
C PRO A 25 2.51 42.11 16.92
N LYS A 26 1.20 41.88 16.92
CA LYS A 26 0.34 42.10 18.09
C LYS A 26 0.73 41.16 19.24
N PHE A 27 0.93 39.90 18.95
CA PHE A 27 1.39 38.91 19.91
C PHE A 27 2.76 39.28 20.53
N ASN A 28 3.68 39.74 19.70
CA ASN A 28 5.02 40.06 20.14
C ASN A 28 5.06 41.30 21.09
N ARG A 29 4.11 42.22 20.94
CA ARG A 29 3.96 43.42 21.80
C ARG A 29 3.15 43.13 23.07
N ALA A 30 2.43 42.00 23.14
CA ALA A 30 1.59 41.63 24.23
C ALA A 30 2.41 41.31 25.50
N SER A 31 1.85 41.57 26.66
CA SER A 31 2.38 41.16 27.96
C SER A 31 2.44 39.63 28.08
N GLU A 32 3.24 39.10 28.99
CA GLU A 32 3.34 37.69 29.25
C GLU A 32 1.95 37.04 29.49
N VAL A 33 1.12 37.68 30.30
CA VAL A 33 -0.21 37.17 30.66
C VAL A 33 -1.13 37.13 29.41
N GLU A 34 -1.03 38.12 28.55
CA GLU A 34 -1.81 38.19 27.31
C GLU A 34 -1.34 37.12 26.30
N ARG A 35 0.00 36.92 26.13
CA ARG A 35 0.52 35.87 25.29
C ARG A 35 0.07 34.47 25.73
N GLN A 36 -0.01 34.23 27.04
CA GLN A 36 -0.58 33.00 27.60
C GLN A 36 -2.04 32.76 27.16
N ARG A 37 -2.83 33.82 26.97
CA ARG A 37 -4.20 33.72 26.50
C ARG A 37 -4.32 33.60 24.97
N GLN A 38 -3.27 33.98 24.26
CA GLN A 38 -3.23 34.03 22.79
C GLN A 38 -2.44 32.86 22.15
N VAL A 39 -2.11 31.80 22.87
CA VAL A 39 -1.34 30.65 22.34
C VAL A 39 -2.01 29.93 21.16
N GLY A 40 -3.30 30.20 20.93
CA GLY A 40 -4.01 29.78 19.72
C GLY A 40 -3.36 30.33 18.43
N LEU A 41 -2.69 31.50 18.50
CA LEU A 41 -1.92 32.06 17.39
C LEU A 41 -0.73 31.15 17.02
N ILE A 42 0.07 30.72 17.99
CA ILE A 42 1.22 29.86 17.78
C ILE A 42 0.80 28.59 17.05
N ARG A 43 -0.34 28.02 17.48
CA ARG A 43 -0.92 26.84 16.83
C ARG A 43 -1.38 27.11 15.41
N ALA A 44 -2.02 28.26 15.15
CA ALA A 44 -2.50 28.67 13.82
C ALA A 44 -1.32 28.87 12.87
N VAL A 45 -0.29 29.61 13.31
CA VAL A 45 0.94 29.84 12.54
C VAL A 45 1.60 28.48 12.18
N GLY A 46 1.78 27.58 13.15
CA GLY A 46 2.36 26.26 12.88
C GLY A 46 1.59 25.42 11.87
N VAL A 47 0.26 25.58 11.77
CA VAL A 47 -0.55 24.84 10.79
C VAL A 47 -0.56 25.54 9.43
N VAL A 48 -0.79 26.85 9.37
CA VAL A 48 -0.87 27.60 8.10
C VAL A 48 0.46 27.54 7.35
N PHE A 49 1.57 27.74 8.08
CA PHE A 49 2.89 27.74 7.47
C PHE A 49 3.47 26.34 7.20
N SER A 50 2.86 25.27 7.71
CA SER A 50 3.28 23.91 7.34
C SER A 50 3.00 23.57 5.87
N THR A 51 1.97 24.20 5.28
CA THR A 51 1.51 23.96 3.90
C THR A 51 1.75 25.15 2.95
N THR A 52 2.32 26.25 3.43
CA THR A 52 2.56 27.43 2.60
C THR A 52 3.63 27.22 1.55
N GLN A 53 3.41 27.82 0.37
CA GLN A 53 4.39 27.89 -0.72
C GLN A 53 5.36 29.08 -0.58
N HIS A 54 5.14 30.00 0.36
CA HIS A 54 5.98 31.18 0.59
C HIS A 54 7.21 30.83 1.45
N LEU A 55 8.26 30.32 0.81
CA LEU A 55 9.46 29.80 1.49
C LEU A 55 10.18 30.86 2.34
N ALA A 56 10.27 32.12 1.86
CA ALA A 56 10.91 33.20 2.60
C ALA A 56 10.18 33.50 3.93
N LEU A 57 8.86 33.67 3.89
CA LEU A 57 8.04 33.87 5.11
C LEU A 57 8.11 32.66 6.03
N LYS A 58 8.18 31.44 5.48
CA LYS A 58 8.33 30.22 6.29
C LYS A 58 9.63 30.24 7.08
N ALA A 59 10.72 30.71 6.49
CA ALA A 59 12.03 30.84 7.18
C ALA A 59 11.95 31.82 8.35
N GLU A 60 11.31 32.98 8.17
CA GLU A 60 11.09 33.95 9.25
C GLU A 60 10.23 33.37 10.38
N VAL A 61 9.19 32.64 10.06
CA VAL A 61 8.31 31.96 11.02
C VAL A 61 9.08 30.90 11.83
N VAL A 62 9.99 30.15 11.21
CA VAL A 62 10.85 29.19 11.91
C VAL A 62 11.74 29.90 12.93
N VAL A 63 12.35 31.00 12.55
CA VAL A 63 13.18 31.84 13.46
C VAL A 63 12.35 32.34 14.64
N TRP A 64 11.16 32.89 14.36
CA TRP A 64 10.23 33.36 15.39
C TRP A 64 9.82 32.23 16.35
N MET A 65 9.44 31.06 15.81
CA MET A 65 9.08 29.89 16.65
C MET A 65 10.22 29.44 17.56
N LYS A 66 11.46 29.47 17.06
CA LYS A 66 12.65 29.17 17.86
C LYS A 66 12.89 30.20 18.96
N GLY A 67 12.56 31.48 18.69
CA GLY A 67 12.58 32.54 19.69
C GLY A 67 11.60 32.28 20.83
N LEU A 68 10.41 31.78 20.53
CA LEU A 68 9.39 31.45 21.55
C LEU A 68 9.79 30.31 22.49
N LEU A 69 10.80 29.51 22.18
CA LEU A 69 11.37 28.51 23.11
C LEU A 69 12.07 29.15 24.31
N ASN A 70 12.42 30.44 24.22
CA ASN A 70 13.02 31.21 25.32
C ASN A 70 11.99 32.12 26.03
N ASP A 71 10.70 32.03 25.65
CA ASP A 71 9.66 32.84 26.31
C ASP A 71 9.59 32.52 27.82
N PRO A 72 9.42 33.53 28.69
CA PRO A 72 9.30 33.30 30.12
C PRO A 72 8.12 32.41 30.48
N SER A 73 7.04 32.46 29.68
CA SER A 73 5.85 31.63 29.87
C SER A 73 6.07 30.20 29.42
N GLU A 74 6.00 29.25 30.35
CA GLU A 74 5.98 27.81 30.05
C GLU A 74 4.86 27.40 29.07
N LYS A 75 3.71 28.05 29.19
CA LYS A 75 2.60 27.77 28.27
C LYS A 75 2.96 28.13 26.81
N VAL A 76 3.60 29.29 26.59
CA VAL A 76 4.07 29.72 25.26
C VAL A 76 5.10 28.75 24.70
N ARG A 77 6.14 28.40 25.50
CA ARG A 77 7.17 27.44 25.08
C ARG A 77 6.58 26.08 24.68
N ARG A 78 5.58 25.56 25.44
CA ARG A 78 4.90 24.29 25.09
C ARG A 78 4.17 24.34 23.76
N TYR A 79 3.53 25.47 23.43
CA TYR A 79 2.84 25.63 22.15
C TYR A 79 3.82 25.78 21.00
N ALA A 80 4.96 26.47 21.20
CA ALA A 80 6.07 26.52 20.25
C ALA A 80 6.63 25.13 19.96
N MET A 81 6.94 24.34 21.00
CA MET A 81 7.40 22.94 20.86
C MET A 81 6.40 22.06 20.11
N ALA A 82 5.09 22.33 20.22
CA ALA A 82 4.08 21.59 19.47
C ALA A 82 3.99 22.02 17.98
N ALA A 83 4.40 23.24 17.65
CA ALA A 83 4.32 23.81 16.31
C ALA A 83 5.60 23.54 15.48
N ILE A 84 6.78 23.61 16.09
CA ILE A 84 8.08 23.42 15.42
C ILE A 84 8.14 22.15 14.56
N PRO A 85 7.68 20.96 15.00
CA PRO A 85 7.71 19.75 14.18
C PRO A 85 6.89 19.84 12.88
N LYS A 86 5.91 20.74 12.79
CA LYS A 86 5.12 20.94 11.59
C LYS A 86 5.82 21.82 10.55
N LEU A 87 6.76 22.63 11.00
CA LEU A 87 7.53 23.55 10.17
C LEU A 87 8.85 22.93 9.67
N GLY A 88 9.22 21.78 10.22
CA GLY A 88 10.51 21.15 10.05
C GLY A 88 11.47 21.60 11.18
N GLY A 89 11.98 20.65 11.95
CA GLY A 89 12.99 20.93 12.97
C GLY A 89 14.40 21.00 12.38
N ASP A 90 15.27 21.75 13.05
CA ASP A 90 16.71 21.81 12.76
C ASP A 90 17.52 21.57 14.03
N VAL A 91 18.84 21.50 13.88
CA VAL A 91 19.80 21.25 14.98
C VAL A 91 19.66 22.28 16.11
N GLU A 92 19.36 23.55 15.78
CA GLU A 92 19.16 24.60 16.80
C GLU A 92 17.89 24.37 17.62
N SER A 93 16.77 24.04 16.95
CA SER A 93 15.52 23.67 17.62
C SER A 93 15.71 22.45 18.53
N GLU A 94 16.44 21.46 18.04
CA GLU A 94 16.76 20.24 18.78
C GLU A 94 17.51 20.55 20.06
N LYS A 95 18.60 21.32 19.98
CA LYS A 95 19.42 21.73 21.14
C LYS A 95 18.63 22.53 22.17
N LYS A 96 17.81 23.49 21.72
CA LYS A 96 16.97 24.29 22.62
C LYS A 96 15.94 23.43 23.34
N ILE A 97 15.28 22.50 22.63
CA ILE A 97 14.28 21.62 23.23
C ILE A 97 14.94 20.60 24.21
N LEU A 98 16.14 20.10 23.89
CA LEU A 98 16.93 19.28 24.83
C LEU A 98 17.28 20.05 26.11
N SER A 99 17.69 21.30 25.97
CA SER A 99 17.97 22.15 27.14
C SER A 99 16.74 22.34 28.03
N ILE A 100 15.54 22.52 27.45
CA ILE A 100 14.27 22.60 28.20
C ILE A 100 14.01 21.33 28.99
N ILE A 101 14.30 20.14 28.46
CA ILE A 101 14.16 18.88 29.20
C ILE A 101 15.06 18.84 30.40
N GLN A 102 16.28 19.39 30.29
CA GLN A 102 17.28 19.39 31.39
C GLN A 102 16.98 20.43 32.47
N THR A 103 16.46 21.59 32.08
CA THR A 103 16.34 22.75 32.99
C THR A 103 14.94 22.98 33.57
N SER A 104 13.89 22.57 32.83
CA SER A 104 12.52 22.78 33.30
C SER A 104 12.21 21.94 34.56
N GLN A 105 11.45 22.54 35.48
CA GLN A 105 10.91 21.84 36.67
C GLN A 105 9.45 21.39 36.44
N VAL A 106 8.88 21.65 35.25
CA VAL A 106 7.46 21.40 34.91
C VAL A 106 7.30 20.14 34.09
N ASP A 107 6.76 19.07 34.65
CA ASP A 107 6.58 17.75 33.98
C ASP A 107 5.81 17.83 32.68
N ARG A 108 4.75 18.65 32.61
CA ARG A 108 3.99 18.83 31.40
C ARG A 108 4.80 19.48 30.26
N GLU A 109 5.79 20.33 30.60
CA GLU A 109 6.72 20.92 29.66
C GLU A 109 7.73 19.89 29.16
N LYS A 110 8.33 19.12 30.07
CA LYS A 110 9.24 18.01 29.76
C LYS A 110 8.58 16.97 28.83
N ARG A 111 7.33 16.58 29.16
CA ARG A 111 6.56 15.66 28.27
C ARG A 111 6.31 16.25 26.89
N LYS A 112 6.05 17.56 26.79
CA LYS A 112 5.84 18.21 25.51
C LYS A 112 7.13 18.34 24.72
N ALA A 113 8.22 18.66 25.35
CA ALA A 113 9.56 18.68 24.77
C ALA A 113 9.94 17.28 24.24
N GLY A 114 9.72 16.23 25.02
CA GLY A 114 9.94 14.85 24.58
C GLY A 114 9.13 14.48 23.34
N ALA A 115 7.83 14.82 23.32
CA ALA A 115 6.98 14.57 22.16
C ALA A 115 7.38 15.39 20.92
N ALA A 116 8.02 16.54 21.06
CA ALA A 116 8.59 17.30 19.96
C ALA A 116 9.88 16.64 19.45
N LEU A 117 10.78 16.23 20.36
CA LEU A 117 12.01 15.53 19.99
C LEU A 117 11.74 14.18 19.30
N GLU A 118 10.72 13.44 19.70
CA GLU A 118 10.32 12.22 18.96
C GLU A 118 10.10 12.48 17.47
N LYS A 119 9.85 13.73 17.05
CA LYS A 119 9.53 14.10 15.66
C LYS A 119 10.67 14.79 14.92
N ILE A 120 11.48 15.60 15.64
CA ILE A 120 12.53 16.42 14.99
C ILE A 120 13.95 16.00 15.36
N ALA A 121 14.09 15.07 16.29
CA ALA A 121 15.38 14.65 16.82
C ALA A 121 16.37 14.28 15.70
N GLY A 122 17.60 14.59 15.97
CA GLY A 122 18.75 14.28 15.15
C GLY A 122 19.89 13.67 15.98
N GLU A 123 21.09 13.95 15.56
CA GLU A 123 22.32 13.42 16.19
C GLU A 123 22.51 13.89 17.63
N GLU A 124 22.12 15.12 17.93
CA GLU A 124 22.29 15.70 19.28
C GLU A 124 21.39 14.97 20.31
N THR A 125 20.14 14.66 19.93
CA THR A 125 19.26 13.86 20.77
C THR A 125 19.77 12.43 20.92
N LEU A 126 20.27 11.82 19.86
CA LEU A 126 20.86 10.47 19.93
C LEU A 126 22.09 10.43 20.84
N LYS A 127 22.96 11.44 20.81
CA LYS A 127 24.10 11.59 21.75
C LYS A 127 23.61 11.75 23.21
N ALA A 128 22.55 12.55 23.41
CA ALA A 128 21.99 12.78 24.73
C ALA A 128 21.35 11.53 25.35
N VAL A 129 20.84 10.62 24.50
CA VAL A 129 20.23 9.33 24.91
C VAL A 129 21.30 8.26 25.19
N ALA A 130 22.43 8.32 24.48
CA ALA A 130 23.47 7.32 24.60
C ALA A 130 23.97 7.20 26.07
N GLY A 131 23.73 6.04 26.68
CA GLY A 131 24.16 5.73 28.06
C GLY A 131 23.18 6.09 29.17
N LYS A 132 22.03 6.72 28.89
CA LYS A 132 21.00 7.01 29.91
C LYS A 132 19.82 6.05 29.74
N LYS A 133 19.78 4.99 30.54
CA LYS A 133 18.73 3.95 30.44
C LYS A 133 17.38 4.33 31.04
N ASP A 134 17.30 5.33 31.92
CA ASP A 134 16.08 5.65 32.66
C ASP A 134 15.77 7.15 32.67
N ALA A 135 14.47 7.46 32.64
CA ALA A 135 13.85 8.77 32.87
C ALA A 135 13.86 9.81 31.73
N LEU A 136 13.97 9.42 30.47
CA LEU A 136 13.73 10.38 29.38
C LEU A 136 12.23 10.52 29.08
N PRO A 137 11.72 11.75 28.88
CA PRO A 137 10.29 11.98 28.57
C PRO A 137 9.91 11.64 27.13
N PHE A 138 10.70 10.79 26.47
CA PHE A 138 10.49 10.34 25.09
C PHE A 138 11.03 8.93 24.86
N SER A 139 10.57 8.29 23.78
CA SER A 139 10.97 6.93 23.44
C SER A 139 12.16 6.92 22.51
N GLU A 140 13.28 6.31 22.92
CA GLU A 140 14.48 6.18 22.11
C GLU A 140 14.20 5.53 20.75
N HIS A 141 13.42 4.44 20.71
CA HIS A 141 13.08 3.77 19.46
C HIS A 141 12.36 4.68 18.45
N LYS A 142 11.48 5.59 18.92
CA LYS A 142 10.80 6.57 18.04
C LYS A 142 11.77 7.62 17.50
N VAL A 143 12.68 8.10 18.34
CA VAL A 143 13.75 9.01 17.93
C VAL A 143 14.60 8.36 16.84
N ARG A 144 15.11 7.15 17.09
CA ARG A 144 15.90 6.39 16.11
C ARG A 144 15.15 6.14 14.82
N ALA A 145 13.86 5.78 14.86
CA ALA A 145 13.04 5.56 13.68
C ALA A 145 12.85 6.85 12.86
N ASN A 146 12.65 8.00 13.51
CA ASN A 146 12.53 9.28 12.81
C ASN A 146 13.84 9.73 12.16
N VAL A 147 14.96 9.59 12.87
CA VAL A 147 16.30 9.87 12.33
C VAL A 147 16.57 8.96 11.13
N ALA A 148 16.36 7.66 11.29
CA ALA A 148 16.57 6.68 10.23
C ALA A 148 15.69 6.94 8.99
N ARG A 149 14.45 7.39 9.19
CA ARG A 149 13.56 7.76 8.07
C ARG A 149 14.08 8.96 7.29
N ARG A 150 14.58 9.97 7.97
CA ARG A 150 15.07 11.19 7.36
C ARG A 150 16.44 11.02 6.69
N ASP A 151 17.36 10.38 7.39
CA ASP A 151 18.77 10.38 7.02
C ASP A 151 19.18 9.13 6.22
N GLY A 152 18.42 8.03 6.35
CA GLY A 152 18.68 6.78 5.64
C GLY A 152 17.37 6.05 5.29
N PRO A 153 16.51 6.62 4.43
CA PRO A 153 15.27 5.95 4.04
C PRO A 153 15.59 4.61 3.40
N GLY A 154 14.97 3.55 3.92
CA GLY A 154 15.20 2.20 3.40
C GLY A 154 14.43 1.96 2.10
N LYS A 155 15.05 1.24 1.17
CA LYS A 155 14.42 0.72 -0.06
C LYS A 155 14.60 -0.79 -0.14
N ILE A 156 13.62 -1.46 -0.74
CA ILE A 156 13.73 -2.91 -1.01
C ILE A 156 14.66 -3.13 -2.20
N ARG A 157 15.67 -3.96 -2.01
CA ARG A 157 16.57 -4.44 -3.07
C ARG A 157 15.96 -5.67 -3.73
N MET A 158 15.60 -5.56 -4.99
CA MET A 158 14.95 -6.65 -5.73
C MET A 158 15.94 -7.70 -6.24
N ASP A 159 17.20 -7.30 -6.49
CA ASP A 159 18.19 -8.12 -7.20
C ASP A 159 19.21 -8.81 -6.28
N SER A 160 19.09 -8.62 -4.96
CA SER A 160 19.96 -9.30 -3.99
C SER A 160 19.66 -10.79 -3.95
N ILE A 161 20.70 -11.63 -4.11
CA ILE A 161 20.57 -13.09 -4.11
C ILE A 161 20.62 -13.60 -2.67
N LEU A 162 19.57 -14.25 -2.18
CA LEU A 162 19.52 -14.87 -0.86
C LEU A 162 20.01 -16.33 -0.92
N ASP A 163 21.13 -16.60 -0.24
CA ASP A 163 21.76 -17.93 -0.23
C ASP A 163 21.22 -18.86 0.87
N ARG A 164 20.84 -18.29 2.02
CA ARG A 164 20.29 -19.07 3.16
C ARG A 164 18.77 -19.11 3.09
N TYR A 165 18.22 -20.00 2.30
CA TYR A 165 16.79 -20.11 1.99
C TYR A 165 16.11 -21.38 2.50
N ASP A 166 16.87 -22.41 2.91
CA ASP A 166 16.37 -23.79 3.13
C ASP A 166 15.23 -23.89 4.13
N THR A 167 15.21 -23.02 5.15
CA THR A 167 14.18 -23.02 6.18
C THR A 167 13.06 -22.01 5.91
N LEU A 168 13.15 -21.26 4.80
CA LEU A 168 12.17 -20.22 4.51
C LEU A 168 10.85 -20.81 4.02
N ARG A 169 9.77 -20.32 4.63
CA ARG A 169 8.41 -20.45 4.12
C ARG A 169 7.97 -19.10 3.58
N ILE A 170 7.67 -19.05 2.31
CA ILE A 170 7.25 -17.85 1.62
C ILE A 170 5.75 -17.97 1.35
N SER A 171 4.96 -17.07 1.91
CA SER A 171 3.52 -17.03 1.75
C SER A 171 3.16 -16.08 0.61
N LEU A 172 2.58 -16.59 -0.45
CA LEU A 172 1.99 -15.84 -1.54
C LEU A 172 0.50 -15.71 -1.24
N ARG A 173 0.00 -14.50 -1.10
CA ARG A 173 -1.41 -14.26 -0.81
C ARG A 173 -2.15 -13.88 -2.07
N CYS A 174 -3.36 -14.39 -2.22
CA CYS A 174 -4.26 -14.02 -3.30
C CYS A 174 -5.67 -13.74 -2.75
N ARG A 175 -6.56 -13.35 -3.62
CA ARG A 175 -7.98 -13.25 -3.29
C ARG A 175 -8.57 -14.63 -3.06
N ARG A 176 -9.47 -14.74 -2.08
CA ARG A 176 -10.19 -15.98 -1.81
C ARG A 176 -10.90 -16.47 -3.09
N GLY A 177 -10.70 -17.73 -3.41
CA GLY A 177 -11.20 -18.39 -4.61
C GLY A 177 -10.21 -18.46 -5.77
N LEU A 178 -9.02 -17.83 -5.66
CA LEU A 178 -7.98 -17.85 -6.69
C LEU A 178 -6.74 -18.66 -6.27
N GLU A 179 -6.78 -19.33 -5.14
CA GLU A 179 -5.66 -20.08 -4.57
C GLU A 179 -5.19 -21.22 -5.49
N ALA A 180 -6.13 -21.93 -6.08
CA ALA A 180 -5.82 -23.00 -7.02
C ALA A 180 -5.08 -22.47 -8.24
N THR A 181 -5.51 -21.33 -8.79
CA THR A 181 -4.87 -20.70 -9.97
C THR A 181 -3.45 -20.25 -9.65
N LEU A 182 -3.23 -19.65 -8.47
CA LEU A 182 -1.89 -19.27 -8.02
C LEU A 182 -1.01 -20.51 -7.78
N ALA A 183 -1.56 -21.57 -7.20
CA ALA A 183 -0.81 -22.82 -6.98
C ALA A 183 -0.40 -23.48 -8.32
N GLU A 184 -1.26 -23.43 -9.33
CA GLU A 184 -0.94 -23.90 -10.68
C GLU A 184 0.15 -23.02 -11.32
N GLU A 185 0.08 -21.69 -11.14
CA GLU A 185 1.16 -20.81 -11.61
C GLU A 185 2.53 -21.20 -11.02
N VAL A 186 2.58 -21.49 -9.73
CA VAL A 186 3.82 -21.93 -9.06
C VAL A 186 4.31 -23.25 -9.66
N LYS A 187 3.42 -24.24 -9.86
CA LYS A 187 3.78 -25.54 -10.44
C LYS A 187 4.29 -25.41 -11.87
N ASP A 188 3.62 -24.59 -12.68
CA ASP A 188 4.03 -24.33 -14.07
C ASP A 188 5.40 -23.63 -14.14
N ALA A 189 5.62 -22.64 -13.24
CA ALA A 189 6.91 -21.99 -13.13
C ALA A 189 8.00 -22.97 -12.69
N GLU A 190 7.72 -23.84 -11.70
CA GLU A 190 8.64 -24.89 -11.25
C GLU A 190 8.99 -25.86 -12.37
N ALA A 191 8.02 -26.32 -13.14
CA ALA A 191 8.22 -27.24 -14.27
C ALA A 191 9.11 -26.63 -15.37
N LYS A 192 9.14 -25.29 -15.49
CA LYS A 192 9.99 -24.54 -16.41
C LYS A 192 11.36 -24.16 -15.82
N GLY A 193 11.76 -24.77 -14.71
CA GLY A 193 13.03 -24.50 -14.04
C GLY A 193 13.00 -23.35 -13.05
N GLY A 194 11.84 -22.88 -12.66
CA GLY A 194 11.67 -21.88 -11.62
C GLY A 194 12.20 -22.34 -10.26
N LYS A 195 12.61 -21.38 -9.44
CA LYS A 195 13.30 -21.61 -8.17
C LYS A 195 12.38 -21.89 -6.99
N PHE A 196 11.08 -21.90 -7.16
CA PHE A 196 10.10 -22.07 -6.08
C PHE A 196 9.27 -23.32 -6.30
N ARG A 197 9.06 -24.08 -5.22
CA ARG A 197 8.16 -25.24 -5.22
C ARG A 197 6.99 -25.02 -4.29
N LEU A 198 5.83 -25.54 -4.67
CA LEU A 198 4.63 -25.51 -3.84
C LEU A 198 4.82 -26.41 -2.60
N LEU A 199 4.50 -25.89 -1.42
CA LEU A 199 4.44 -26.65 -0.18
C LEU A 199 2.99 -26.96 0.23
N GLU A 200 2.16 -25.94 0.34
CA GLU A 200 0.76 -26.07 0.79
C GLU A 200 -0.12 -24.94 0.25
N VAL A 201 -1.41 -25.19 0.20
CA VAL A 201 -2.45 -24.18 -0.03
C VAL A 201 -3.31 -24.11 1.23
N ARG A 202 -3.41 -22.95 1.83
CA ARG A 202 -4.13 -22.76 3.10
C ARG A 202 -4.92 -21.45 3.13
N GLY A 203 -6.25 -21.56 3.09
CA GLY A 203 -7.10 -20.37 2.94
C GLY A 203 -6.62 -19.56 1.72
N SER A 204 -6.56 -18.24 1.81
CA SER A 204 -6.09 -17.34 0.75
C SER A 204 -4.55 -17.29 0.58
N HIS A 205 -3.84 -18.31 1.03
CA HIS A 205 -2.37 -18.36 1.00
C HIS A 205 -1.89 -19.59 0.23
N VAL A 206 -0.93 -19.38 -0.65
CA VAL A 206 -0.12 -20.42 -1.28
C VAL A 206 1.28 -20.32 -0.72
N VAL A 207 1.72 -21.35 0.02
CA VAL A 207 3.03 -21.37 0.66
C VAL A 207 4.00 -22.10 -0.23
N VAL A 208 5.15 -21.47 -0.47
CA VAL A 208 6.23 -22.01 -1.31
C VAL A 208 7.55 -22.06 -0.55
N ALA A 209 8.45 -22.93 -0.98
CA ALA A 209 9.84 -22.95 -0.57
C ALA A 209 10.75 -22.70 -1.77
N ALA A 210 11.88 -22.03 -1.53
CA ALA A 210 12.91 -21.91 -2.54
C ALA A 210 13.69 -23.25 -2.66
N LYS A 211 14.14 -23.58 -3.88
CA LYS A 211 14.98 -24.75 -4.20
C LYS A 211 16.43 -24.38 -4.52
N ALA A 212 16.67 -23.08 -4.73
CA ALA A 212 17.98 -22.52 -5.08
C ALA A 212 18.07 -21.09 -4.55
N PRO A 213 19.27 -20.50 -4.48
CA PRO A 213 19.44 -19.08 -4.20
C PRO A 213 18.57 -18.24 -5.12
N PHE A 214 17.89 -17.23 -4.57
CA PHE A 214 16.92 -16.46 -5.32
C PHE A 214 16.96 -14.97 -4.98
N THR A 215 16.42 -14.17 -5.90
CA THR A 215 16.15 -12.75 -5.73
C THR A 215 14.67 -12.50 -5.54
N LEU A 216 14.29 -11.34 -4.96
CA LEU A 216 12.88 -10.93 -4.95
C LEU A 216 12.35 -10.72 -6.37
N ALA A 217 13.18 -10.21 -7.30
CA ALA A 217 12.79 -10.04 -8.69
C ALA A 217 12.31 -11.36 -9.33
N GLU A 218 12.98 -12.50 -9.05
CA GLU A 218 12.58 -13.81 -9.54
C GLU A 218 11.25 -14.28 -8.92
N LEU A 219 11.00 -13.96 -7.66
CA LEU A 219 9.71 -14.26 -7.02
C LEU A 219 8.57 -13.44 -7.64
N TYR A 220 8.86 -12.20 -8.03
CA TYR A 220 7.90 -11.30 -8.70
C TYR A 220 7.73 -11.60 -10.21
N LEU A 221 8.29 -12.68 -10.74
CA LEU A 221 7.89 -13.24 -12.03
C LEU A 221 6.51 -13.93 -11.96
N LEU A 222 6.12 -14.41 -10.77
CA LEU A 222 4.74 -14.88 -10.53
C LEU A 222 3.80 -13.65 -10.47
N ARG A 223 2.60 -13.79 -11.03
CA ARG A 223 1.70 -12.65 -11.23
C ARG A 223 0.36 -12.76 -10.48
N CYS A 224 -0.04 -13.98 -10.09
CA CYS A 224 -1.36 -14.24 -9.50
C CYS A 224 -1.45 -13.93 -7.99
N PHE A 225 -0.40 -13.46 -7.33
CA PHE A 225 -0.42 -13.09 -5.91
C PHE A 225 -0.58 -11.58 -5.68
N ASP A 226 -1.22 -11.22 -4.58
CA ASP A 226 -1.36 -9.83 -4.13
C ASP A 226 -0.11 -9.36 -3.37
N THR A 227 0.29 -10.13 -2.38
CA THR A 227 1.44 -9.83 -1.51
C THR A 227 2.25 -11.07 -1.20
N VAL A 228 3.54 -10.85 -0.94
CA VAL A 228 4.46 -11.90 -0.49
C VAL A 228 4.86 -11.64 0.95
N GLY A 229 4.91 -12.70 1.77
CA GLY A 229 5.37 -12.64 3.16
C GLY A 229 6.36 -13.76 3.47
N PHE A 230 7.39 -13.45 4.24
CA PHE A 230 8.31 -14.44 4.80
C PHE A 230 7.81 -14.85 6.18
N GLY A 231 7.53 -16.12 6.40
CA GLY A 231 7.10 -16.64 7.69
C GLY A 231 8.19 -16.49 8.76
N LEU A 232 7.93 -15.67 9.77
CA LEU A 232 8.83 -15.50 10.91
C LEU A 232 8.56 -16.55 12.01
N GLY A 233 7.33 -17.02 12.11
CA GLY A 233 6.90 -17.99 13.11
C GLY A 233 5.48 -17.78 13.59
N ARG A 234 5.17 -18.41 14.73
CA ARG A 234 3.83 -18.28 15.36
C ARG A 234 3.96 -18.10 16.87
N VAL A 235 3.08 -17.30 17.43
CA VAL A 235 2.89 -17.14 18.86
C VAL A 235 1.66 -17.95 19.27
N ARG A 236 1.82 -18.88 20.23
CA ARG A 236 0.70 -19.61 20.81
C ARG A 236 -0.05 -18.69 21.76
N ASP A 237 -1.33 -18.89 21.88
CA ASP A 237 -2.21 -18.11 22.76
C ASP A 237 -1.96 -16.58 22.66
N PRO A 238 -2.44 -15.93 21.58
CA PRO A 238 -2.18 -14.53 21.36
C PRO A 238 -2.87 -13.59 22.37
N GLN A 239 -3.63 -14.12 23.30
CA GLN A 239 -4.28 -13.37 24.38
C GLN A 239 -3.54 -13.53 25.73
N SER A 240 -2.51 -14.34 25.78
CA SER A 240 -1.70 -14.53 27.01
C SER A 240 -0.83 -13.30 27.31
N SER A 241 -0.43 -13.18 28.59
CA SER A 241 0.55 -12.17 29.03
C SER A 241 1.87 -12.24 28.26
N ASP A 242 2.24 -13.42 27.77
CA ASP A 242 3.51 -13.68 27.10
C ASP A 242 3.46 -13.38 25.59
N ALA A 243 2.29 -13.07 25.03
CA ALA A 243 2.11 -12.83 23.60
C ALA A 243 2.99 -11.66 23.11
N ILE A 244 3.08 -10.57 23.87
CA ILE A 244 3.91 -9.40 23.54
C ILE A 244 5.39 -9.81 23.46
N ALA A 245 5.88 -10.57 24.44
CA ALA A 245 7.25 -11.06 24.44
C ALA A 245 7.52 -12.01 23.26
N GLY A 246 6.59 -12.93 22.98
CA GLY A 246 6.68 -13.83 21.84
C GLY A 246 6.73 -13.11 20.48
N LEU A 247 5.88 -12.10 20.30
CA LEU A 247 5.90 -11.25 19.10
C LEU A 247 7.20 -10.47 18.99
N ALA A 248 7.68 -9.89 20.11
CA ALA A 248 8.93 -9.13 20.16
C ALA A 248 10.14 -10.00 19.78
N GLN A 249 10.19 -11.25 20.24
CA GLN A 249 11.25 -12.21 19.88
C GLN A 249 11.25 -12.55 18.39
N LEU A 250 10.09 -12.76 17.78
CA LEU A 250 10.00 -13.01 16.33
C LEU A 250 10.42 -11.77 15.52
N ILE A 251 9.98 -10.58 15.92
CA ILE A 251 10.33 -9.32 15.27
C ILE A 251 11.83 -9.05 15.35
N GLY A 252 12.46 -9.25 16.52
CA GLY A 252 13.88 -9.03 16.75
C GLY A 252 14.78 -10.20 16.36
N SER A 253 14.24 -11.29 15.80
CA SER A 253 14.97 -12.54 15.52
C SER A 253 16.09 -12.38 14.50
N GLU A 254 17.05 -13.33 14.53
CA GLU A 254 18.11 -13.43 13.53
C GLU A 254 17.55 -13.58 12.11
N LEU A 255 16.44 -14.29 11.94
CA LEU A 255 15.78 -14.42 10.64
C LEU A 255 15.29 -13.07 10.12
N THR A 256 14.63 -12.29 10.95
CA THR A 256 14.16 -10.94 10.58
C THR A 256 15.34 -10.04 10.24
N GLU A 257 16.38 -10.02 11.08
CA GLU A 257 17.60 -9.23 10.83
C GLU A 257 18.25 -9.64 9.50
N ARG A 258 18.40 -10.93 9.25
CA ARG A 258 18.99 -11.46 8.02
C ARG A 258 18.21 -11.03 6.78
N LEU A 259 16.89 -11.19 6.78
CA LEU A 259 16.05 -10.82 5.64
C LEU A 259 16.08 -9.31 5.39
N MET A 260 15.94 -8.51 6.46
CA MET A 260 15.96 -7.06 6.33
C MET A 260 17.32 -6.54 5.89
N SER A 261 18.42 -7.01 6.48
CA SER A 261 19.77 -6.59 6.08
C SER A 261 20.10 -6.97 4.65
N HIS A 262 19.62 -8.13 4.20
CA HIS A 262 19.88 -8.64 2.87
C HIS A 262 19.10 -7.85 1.80
N TYR A 263 17.81 -7.62 2.03
CA TYR A 263 16.92 -7.02 1.05
C TYR A 263 16.65 -5.53 1.25
N THR A 264 17.36 -4.84 2.16
CA THR A 264 17.17 -3.41 2.37
C THR A 264 18.45 -2.63 2.06
N ASP A 265 18.31 -1.58 1.25
CA ASP A 265 19.28 -0.52 1.16
C ASP A 265 18.86 0.60 2.11
N GLY A 266 19.74 0.99 3.05
CA GLY A 266 19.43 1.95 4.11
C GLY A 266 18.93 1.30 5.42
N SER A 267 18.09 2.02 6.16
CA SER A 267 17.65 1.62 7.51
C SER A 267 16.60 0.51 7.52
N TRP A 268 16.69 -0.39 8.51
CA TRP A 268 15.77 -1.51 8.66
C TRP A 268 14.55 -1.08 9.48
N ARG A 269 13.49 -0.72 8.79
CA ARG A 269 12.26 -0.23 9.40
C ARG A 269 11.07 -1.06 9.00
N TYR A 270 10.16 -1.27 9.95
CA TYR A 270 8.92 -2.01 9.71
C TYR A 270 7.71 -1.26 10.26
N ARG A 271 6.56 -1.48 9.63
CA ARG A 271 5.25 -1.16 10.18
C ARG A 271 4.64 -2.42 10.75
N LEU A 272 4.21 -2.38 12.01
CA LEU A 272 3.45 -3.49 12.59
C LEU A 272 1.98 -3.36 12.19
N ALA A 273 1.40 -4.43 11.64
CA ALA A 273 0.03 -4.49 11.19
C ALA A 273 -0.67 -5.76 11.68
N PHE A 274 -1.85 -5.61 12.28
CA PHE A 274 -2.68 -6.72 12.73
C PHE A 274 -3.83 -6.96 11.74
N SER A 275 -4.15 -8.23 11.49
CA SER A 275 -5.38 -8.62 10.77
C SER A 275 -6.60 -8.32 11.64
N GLY A 276 -7.61 -7.68 11.06
CA GLY A 276 -8.86 -7.33 11.73
C GLY A 276 -9.04 -5.83 11.97
N SER A 277 -10.23 -5.44 12.45
CA SER A 277 -10.67 -4.04 12.52
C SER A 277 -10.50 -3.36 13.89
N LYS A 278 -9.91 -4.03 14.88
CA LYS A 278 -9.75 -3.45 16.22
C LYS A 278 -8.57 -2.47 16.24
N ASN A 279 -8.78 -1.29 16.85
CA ASN A 279 -7.67 -0.40 17.18
C ASN A 279 -6.79 -1.06 18.28
N ARG A 280 -5.49 -1.19 17.98
CA ARG A 280 -4.48 -1.80 18.86
C ARG A 280 -3.27 -0.88 19.05
N ASP A 281 -3.45 0.42 19.00
CA ASP A 281 -2.33 1.38 19.02
C ASP A 281 -1.43 1.26 20.26
N GLU A 282 -2.02 0.99 21.43
CA GLU A 282 -1.26 0.80 22.68
C GLU A 282 -0.46 -0.50 22.63
N GLU A 283 -1.09 -1.60 22.24
CA GLU A 283 -0.45 -2.91 22.10
C GLU A 283 0.70 -2.86 21.07
N VAL A 284 0.50 -2.19 19.94
CA VAL A 284 1.55 -1.96 18.93
C VAL A 284 2.74 -1.22 19.52
N GLN A 285 2.51 -0.21 20.37
CA GLN A 285 3.60 0.54 21.00
C GLN A 285 4.36 -0.33 22.01
N GLU A 286 3.69 -1.15 22.78
CA GLU A 286 4.32 -2.06 23.74
C GLU A 286 5.17 -3.12 23.03
N ILE A 287 4.63 -3.75 21.99
CA ILE A 287 5.37 -4.72 21.17
C ILE A 287 6.60 -4.05 20.53
N ALA A 288 6.45 -2.84 19.97
CA ALA A 288 7.56 -2.12 19.36
C ALA A 288 8.68 -1.80 20.35
N LYS A 289 8.34 -1.41 21.58
CA LYS A 289 9.32 -1.19 22.67
C LYS A 289 10.01 -2.51 23.06
N ALA A 290 9.25 -3.58 23.19
CA ALA A 290 9.79 -4.90 23.51
C ALA A 290 10.72 -5.43 22.41
N ALA A 291 10.30 -5.33 21.14
CA ALA A 291 11.12 -5.73 20.00
C ALA A 291 12.42 -4.92 19.87
N PHE A 292 12.37 -3.61 20.15
CA PHE A 292 13.56 -2.76 20.19
C PHE A 292 14.57 -3.21 21.26
N LYS A 293 14.10 -3.72 22.42
CA LYS A 293 14.99 -4.29 23.44
C LYS A 293 15.65 -5.59 22.98
N VAL A 294 14.97 -6.39 22.14
CA VAL A 294 15.52 -7.62 21.56
C VAL A 294 16.56 -7.27 20.50
N ASN A 295 16.22 -6.37 19.57
CA ASN A 295 17.12 -5.95 18.49
C ASN A 295 16.91 -4.47 18.14
N ALA A 296 17.81 -3.62 18.62
CA ALA A 296 17.76 -2.17 18.45
C ALA A 296 18.06 -1.70 17.00
N LYS A 297 18.50 -2.59 16.10
CA LYS A 297 18.73 -2.25 14.69
C LYS A 297 17.45 -2.23 13.88
N ILE A 298 16.41 -2.96 14.33
CA ILE A 298 15.11 -3.12 13.65
C ILE A 298 14.12 -2.15 14.28
N LEU A 299 13.71 -1.12 13.51
CA LEU A 299 12.96 0.01 14.02
C LEU A 299 11.50 -0.02 13.61
N ASN A 300 10.59 0.16 14.56
CA ASN A 300 9.18 0.37 14.21
C ASN A 300 8.95 1.78 13.67
N ASP A 301 8.43 1.87 12.46
CA ASP A 301 8.04 3.11 11.80
C ASP A 301 6.64 2.97 11.19
N PRO A 302 5.59 3.49 11.86
CA PRO A 302 4.22 3.39 11.38
C PRO A 302 3.94 4.26 10.15
N ILE A 303 4.83 5.23 9.82
CA ILE A 303 4.61 6.21 8.75
C ILE A 303 5.12 5.71 7.42
N GLU A 304 6.42 5.39 7.35
CA GLU A 304 7.09 5.10 6.07
C GLU A 304 8.18 4.03 6.23
N ALA A 305 7.76 2.80 6.44
CA ALA A 305 8.67 1.68 6.52
C ALA A 305 8.71 0.89 5.21
N PRO A 306 9.90 0.41 4.75
CA PRO A 306 10.01 -0.45 3.58
C PRO A 306 9.46 -1.86 3.81
N TRP A 307 9.26 -2.25 5.07
CA TRP A 307 8.70 -3.53 5.46
C TRP A 307 7.40 -3.39 6.23
N SER A 308 6.58 -4.42 6.20
CA SER A 308 5.47 -4.65 7.12
C SER A 308 5.71 -5.94 7.87
N ILE A 309 5.45 -5.94 9.17
CA ILE A 309 5.30 -7.18 9.94
C ILE A 309 3.81 -7.37 10.16
N ASP A 310 3.26 -8.37 9.48
CA ASP A 310 1.84 -8.66 9.50
C ASP A 310 1.56 -9.77 10.51
N VAL A 311 0.67 -9.51 11.46
CA VAL A 311 0.25 -10.46 12.50
C VAL A 311 -1.17 -10.91 12.26
N PHE A 312 -1.34 -12.19 11.95
CA PHE A 312 -2.64 -12.83 11.67
C PHE A 312 -3.10 -13.54 12.93
N VAL A 313 -4.02 -12.93 13.63
CA VAL A 313 -4.53 -13.44 14.91
C VAL A 313 -5.67 -14.41 14.65
N ALA A 314 -5.49 -15.66 15.07
CA ALA A 314 -6.51 -16.68 15.19
C ALA A 314 -6.74 -17.04 16.67
N PRO A 315 -7.81 -17.74 17.04
CA PRO A 315 -8.14 -18.02 18.44
C PRO A 315 -7.01 -18.68 19.26
N THR A 316 -6.24 -19.57 18.64
CA THR A 316 -5.21 -20.37 19.31
C THR A 316 -3.78 -19.97 18.99
N ALA A 317 -3.57 -19.13 17.99
CA ALA A 317 -2.24 -18.71 17.59
C ALA A 317 -2.27 -17.43 16.75
N ALA A 318 -1.18 -16.67 16.79
CA ALA A 318 -0.89 -15.61 15.84
C ALA A 318 0.25 -16.03 14.92
N ILE A 319 0.04 -15.91 13.61
CA ILE A 319 1.07 -16.13 12.58
C ILE A 319 1.72 -14.80 12.28
N VAL A 320 3.04 -14.76 12.22
CA VAL A 320 3.81 -13.53 11.99
C VAL A 320 4.59 -13.67 10.69
N GLU A 321 4.44 -12.68 9.82
CA GLU A 321 5.11 -12.64 8.52
C GLU A 321 5.80 -11.29 8.30
N LEU A 322 6.97 -11.33 7.70
CA LEU A 322 7.71 -10.15 7.24
C LEU A 322 7.41 -9.94 5.75
N ARG A 323 6.80 -8.81 5.40
CA ARG A 323 6.37 -8.48 4.05
C ARG A 323 7.15 -7.28 3.50
N PRO A 324 7.86 -7.42 2.35
CA PRO A 324 8.47 -6.28 1.67
C PRO A 324 7.38 -5.40 1.04
N LYS A 325 7.50 -4.09 1.22
CA LYS A 325 6.62 -3.11 0.57
C LYS A 325 7.27 -2.64 -0.72
N VAL A 326 7.17 -3.48 -1.74
CA VAL A 326 7.73 -3.18 -3.06
C VAL A 326 6.84 -2.15 -3.76
N SER A 327 7.38 -0.95 -3.98
CA SER A 327 6.68 0.14 -4.65
C SER A 327 7.68 0.99 -5.46
N PRO A 328 7.42 1.18 -6.78
CA PRO A 328 6.33 0.58 -7.56
C PRO A 328 6.48 -0.94 -7.70
N ASP A 329 5.36 -1.66 -7.88
CA ASP A 329 5.38 -3.10 -8.15
C ASP A 329 5.95 -3.34 -9.56
N PRO A 330 7.07 -4.08 -9.72
CA PRO A 330 7.72 -4.25 -11.03
C PRO A 330 6.85 -5.01 -12.04
N ARG A 331 5.92 -5.86 -11.57
CA ARG A 331 4.97 -6.57 -12.44
C ARG A 331 4.06 -5.63 -13.21
N LEU A 332 3.88 -4.41 -12.69
CA LEU A 332 2.91 -3.42 -13.16
C LEU A 332 3.58 -2.19 -13.79
N ALA A 333 4.84 -2.32 -14.21
CA ALA A 333 5.58 -1.21 -14.82
C ALA A 333 4.87 -0.59 -16.03
N TYR A 334 4.04 -1.37 -16.73
CA TYR A 334 3.21 -0.90 -17.84
C TYR A 334 2.01 -0.07 -17.40
N ARG A 335 1.59 -0.15 -16.13
CA ARG A 335 0.39 0.54 -15.61
C ARG A 335 0.71 1.97 -15.25
N LEU A 336 0.81 2.84 -16.26
CA LEU A 336 1.07 4.27 -16.07
C LEU A 336 -0.14 4.98 -15.45
N ASN A 337 -1.36 4.56 -15.84
CA ASN A 337 -2.61 5.15 -15.41
C ASN A 337 -3.64 4.07 -15.05
N ALA A 338 -4.59 4.42 -14.19
CA ALA A 338 -5.69 3.55 -13.80
C ALA A 338 -6.99 4.32 -13.63
N VAL A 339 -8.11 3.75 -14.07
CA VAL A 339 -9.44 4.25 -13.75
C VAL A 339 -9.77 3.97 -12.28
N SER A 340 -10.65 4.75 -11.68
CA SER A 340 -11.05 4.61 -10.26
C SER A 340 -11.66 3.25 -9.91
N ALA A 341 -12.22 2.54 -10.91
CA ALA A 341 -12.80 1.21 -10.79
C ALA A 341 -11.98 0.13 -11.50
N ALA A 342 -10.68 0.38 -11.76
CA ALA A 342 -9.82 -0.60 -12.42
C ALA A 342 -9.76 -1.93 -11.66
N SER A 343 -9.59 -3.00 -12.41
CA SER A 343 -9.32 -4.33 -11.87
C SER A 343 -8.09 -4.34 -10.96
N HIS A 344 -8.10 -5.22 -10.00
CA HIS A 344 -6.90 -5.52 -9.22
C HIS A 344 -5.98 -6.41 -10.08
N PRO A 345 -4.72 -6.02 -10.34
CA PRO A 345 -3.89 -6.71 -11.33
C PRO A 345 -3.74 -8.22 -11.16
N PRO A 346 -3.56 -8.78 -9.94
CA PRO A 346 -3.53 -10.22 -9.76
C PRO A 346 -4.82 -10.95 -10.19
N ILE A 347 -5.97 -10.27 -10.17
CA ILE A 347 -7.23 -10.85 -10.67
C ILE A 347 -7.16 -10.97 -12.19
N ALA A 348 -6.70 -9.94 -12.89
CA ALA A 348 -6.51 -9.98 -14.33
C ALA A 348 -5.54 -11.09 -14.77
N ALA A 349 -4.42 -11.24 -14.04
CA ALA A 349 -3.47 -12.32 -14.27
C ALA A 349 -4.09 -13.72 -14.04
N CYS A 350 -4.87 -13.89 -12.97
CA CYS A 350 -5.59 -15.14 -12.72
C CYS A 350 -6.62 -15.44 -13.80
N MET A 351 -7.37 -14.43 -14.27
CA MET A 351 -8.34 -14.60 -15.36
C MET A 351 -7.66 -15.04 -16.65
N ALA A 352 -6.53 -14.41 -16.99
CA ALA A 352 -5.74 -14.77 -18.16
C ALA A 352 -5.25 -16.24 -18.10
N ARG A 353 -4.79 -16.69 -16.91
CA ARG A 353 -4.39 -18.10 -16.73
C ARG A 353 -5.55 -19.07 -16.81
N LEU A 354 -6.67 -18.77 -16.17
CA LEU A 354 -7.89 -19.61 -16.19
C LEU A 354 -8.47 -19.73 -17.61
N ALA A 355 -8.38 -18.65 -18.40
CA ALA A 355 -8.78 -18.71 -19.80
C ALA A 355 -7.96 -19.72 -20.61
N GLY A 356 -6.74 -20.04 -20.15
CA GLY A 356 -5.82 -20.91 -20.88
C GLY A 356 -5.21 -20.22 -22.10
N ARG A 357 -4.40 -20.95 -22.85
CA ARG A 357 -3.71 -20.43 -24.05
C ARG A 357 -4.18 -21.14 -25.31
N GLN A 358 -4.26 -20.39 -26.40
CA GLN A 358 -4.35 -20.90 -27.75
C GLN A 358 -3.37 -20.11 -28.63
N ASP A 359 -2.98 -20.64 -29.78
CA ASP A 359 -2.08 -19.96 -30.69
C ASP A 359 -2.82 -18.87 -31.47
N ASN A 360 -2.10 -17.78 -31.77
CA ASN A 360 -2.60 -16.68 -32.60
C ASN A 360 -3.94 -16.07 -32.11
N GLU A 361 -4.08 -15.85 -30.81
CA GLU A 361 -5.34 -15.39 -30.24
C GLU A 361 -5.73 -13.97 -30.67
N VAL A 362 -7.02 -13.80 -30.93
CA VAL A 362 -7.70 -12.50 -30.97
C VAL A 362 -8.52 -12.36 -29.71
N ILE A 363 -8.08 -11.47 -28.83
CA ILE A 363 -8.65 -11.29 -27.48
C ILE A 363 -9.42 -9.98 -27.43
N TRP A 364 -10.64 -10.01 -26.92
CA TRP A 364 -11.47 -8.84 -26.73
C TRP A 364 -11.87 -8.64 -25.28
N ASP A 365 -11.77 -7.39 -24.80
CA ASP A 365 -12.38 -6.93 -23.56
C ASP A 365 -13.47 -5.89 -23.89
N PRO A 366 -14.76 -6.23 -23.69
CA PRO A 366 -15.89 -5.33 -23.89
C PRO A 366 -15.95 -4.11 -22.95
N PHE A 367 -15.23 -4.16 -21.81
CA PHE A 367 -15.21 -3.13 -20.77
C PHE A 367 -13.76 -2.88 -20.34
N CYS A 368 -12.91 -2.54 -21.31
CA CYS A 368 -11.45 -2.64 -21.14
C CYS A 368 -10.85 -1.70 -20.09
N GLY A 369 -11.54 -0.65 -19.67
CA GLY A 369 -11.08 0.25 -18.62
C GLY A 369 -9.66 0.79 -18.85
N SER A 370 -8.70 0.27 -18.10
CA SER A 370 -7.27 0.58 -18.27
C SER A 370 -6.46 -0.52 -18.99
N GLY A 371 -7.12 -1.54 -19.53
CA GLY A 371 -6.55 -2.59 -20.39
C GLY A 371 -5.83 -3.72 -19.66
N LEU A 372 -6.04 -3.89 -18.36
CA LEU A 372 -5.29 -4.87 -17.54
C LEU A 372 -5.48 -6.30 -18.02
N GLU A 373 -6.73 -6.73 -18.22
CA GLU A 373 -7.07 -8.10 -18.65
C GLU A 373 -6.45 -8.44 -19.99
N LEU A 374 -6.45 -7.49 -20.91
CA LEU A 374 -5.85 -7.63 -22.24
C LEU A 374 -4.32 -7.76 -22.16
N ILE A 375 -3.68 -6.86 -21.39
CA ILE A 375 -2.21 -6.84 -21.26
C ILE A 375 -1.71 -8.08 -20.54
N GLU A 376 -2.36 -8.51 -19.44
CA GLU A 376 -1.99 -9.72 -18.72
C GLU A 376 -2.16 -10.98 -19.58
N SER A 377 -3.18 -11.03 -20.42
CA SER A 377 -3.37 -12.11 -21.39
C SER A 377 -2.23 -12.17 -22.41
N ALA A 378 -1.80 -11.02 -22.91
CA ALA A 378 -0.70 -10.96 -23.88
C ALA A 378 0.68 -11.25 -23.25
N ILE A 379 0.89 -10.91 -21.97
CA ILE A 379 2.12 -11.30 -21.23
C ILE A 379 2.19 -12.81 -21.07
N LEU A 380 1.04 -13.47 -20.92
CA LEU A 380 0.97 -14.89 -20.66
C LEU A 380 1.13 -15.74 -21.91
N GLY A 381 0.63 -15.30 -23.09
CA GLY A 381 0.40 -16.17 -24.24
C GLY A 381 0.83 -15.61 -25.59
N ASP A 382 0.65 -16.43 -26.63
CA ASP A 382 0.86 -16.07 -28.02
C ASP A 382 -0.40 -15.36 -28.56
N VAL A 383 -0.38 -14.03 -28.52
CA VAL A 383 -1.51 -13.18 -28.88
C VAL A 383 -1.21 -12.42 -30.16
N LYS A 384 -2.07 -12.59 -31.17
CA LYS A 384 -1.99 -11.85 -32.43
C LYS A 384 -2.56 -10.44 -32.30
N GLN A 385 -3.69 -10.31 -31.60
CA GLN A 385 -4.41 -9.04 -31.53
C GLN A 385 -5.20 -8.88 -30.24
N LEU A 386 -5.10 -7.69 -29.64
CA LEU A 386 -5.93 -7.23 -28.54
C LEU A 386 -6.94 -6.22 -29.06
N VAL A 387 -8.20 -6.41 -28.71
CA VAL A 387 -9.27 -5.46 -28.98
C VAL A 387 -9.87 -5.02 -27.64
N GLY A 388 -10.03 -3.71 -27.44
CA GLY A 388 -10.67 -3.17 -26.25
C GLY A 388 -11.77 -2.19 -26.61
N THR A 389 -12.92 -2.31 -25.98
CA THR A 389 -13.99 -1.32 -26.07
C THR A 389 -14.32 -0.79 -24.67
N ASP A 390 -14.67 0.48 -24.56
CA ASP A 390 -15.20 1.11 -23.35
C ASP A 390 -16.08 2.30 -23.74
N LEU A 391 -17.08 2.63 -22.95
CA LEU A 391 -17.90 3.83 -23.15
C LEU A 391 -17.16 5.12 -22.84
N SER A 392 -16.10 5.04 -22.01
CA SER A 392 -15.31 6.18 -21.56
C SER A 392 -14.11 6.40 -22.49
N GLU A 393 -14.06 7.54 -23.17
CA GLU A 393 -12.91 7.95 -23.96
C GLU A 393 -11.62 8.00 -23.14
N SER A 394 -11.70 8.49 -21.89
CA SER A 394 -10.55 8.53 -20.98
C SER A 394 -10.05 7.14 -20.61
N ALA A 395 -10.92 6.15 -20.45
CA ALA A 395 -10.54 4.76 -20.22
C ALA A 395 -9.80 4.18 -21.43
N VAL A 396 -10.32 4.39 -22.62
CA VAL A 396 -9.67 3.96 -23.89
C VAL A 396 -8.31 4.62 -24.07
N ALA A 397 -8.18 5.91 -23.73
CA ALA A 397 -6.89 6.61 -23.78
C ALA A 397 -5.87 6.00 -22.80
N MET A 398 -6.32 5.65 -21.58
CA MET A 398 -5.48 4.94 -20.60
C MET A 398 -5.06 3.55 -21.07
N THR A 399 -5.98 2.78 -21.67
CA THR A 399 -5.67 1.47 -22.28
C THR A 399 -4.58 1.62 -23.34
N LYS A 400 -4.69 2.60 -24.24
CA LYS A 400 -3.67 2.87 -25.28
C LYS A 400 -2.31 3.20 -24.68
N ALA A 401 -2.27 4.05 -23.65
CA ALA A 401 -1.03 4.42 -22.97
C ALA A 401 -0.37 3.23 -22.25
N ASN A 402 -1.16 2.45 -21.51
CA ASN A 402 -0.69 1.26 -20.80
C ASN A 402 -0.21 0.15 -21.76
N PHE A 403 -0.95 -0.07 -22.87
CA PHE A 403 -0.55 -1.01 -23.91
C PHE A 403 0.78 -0.62 -24.57
N ALA A 404 0.97 0.66 -24.88
CA ALA A 404 2.23 1.15 -25.43
C ALA A 404 3.39 0.96 -24.41
N ALA A 405 3.15 1.21 -23.14
CA ALA A 405 4.13 1.02 -22.07
C ALA A 405 4.47 -0.47 -21.81
N ALA A 406 3.56 -1.38 -22.09
CA ALA A 406 3.76 -2.82 -21.94
C ALA A 406 4.75 -3.41 -22.96
N LYS A 407 5.04 -2.71 -24.06
CA LYS A 407 6.05 -3.10 -25.08
C LYS A 407 5.89 -4.54 -25.58
N LEU A 408 4.65 -4.96 -25.82
CA LEU A 408 4.30 -6.31 -26.25
C LEU A 408 4.71 -6.53 -27.72
N ALA A 409 5.81 -7.26 -27.92
CA ALA A 409 6.37 -7.47 -29.26
C ALA A 409 5.41 -8.29 -30.14
N GLY A 410 5.13 -7.80 -31.37
CA GLY A 410 4.30 -8.50 -32.36
C GLY A 410 2.79 -8.46 -32.10
N VAL A 411 2.34 -7.95 -30.97
CA VAL A 411 0.91 -7.87 -30.62
C VAL A 411 0.28 -6.59 -31.19
N LYS A 412 -0.80 -6.73 -31.94
CA LYS A 412 -1.57 -5.58 -32.45
C LYS A 412 -2.62 -5.15 -31.43
N GLY A 413 -2.75 -3.86 -31.18
CA GLY A 413 -3.77 -3.28 -30.30
C GLY A 413 -4.77 -2.43 -31.09
N ALA A 414 -6.07 -2.64 -30.88
CA ALA A 414 -7.16 -1.86 -31.44
C ALA A 414 -8.14 -1.47 -30.33
N PHE A 415 -8.27 -0.17 -30.01
CA PHE A 415 -9.02 0.30 -28.86
C PHE A 415 -10.01 1.40 -29.25
N TYR A 416 -11.29 1.20 -28.94
CA TYR A 416 -12.41 1.99 -29.42
C TYR A 416 -13.28 2.54 -28.27
N THR A 417 -13.67 3.79 -28.36
CA THR A 417 -14.73 4.33 -27.51
C THR A 417 -16.07 3.91 -28.13
N SER A 418 -16.66 2.85 -27.61
CA SER A 418 -17.87 2.25 -28.17
C SER A 418 -18.62 1.43 -27.13
N ASP A 419 -19.93 1.37 -27.25
CA ASP A 419 -20.73 0.35 -26.59
C ASP A 419 -20.41 -1.03 -27.23
N PHE A 420 -20.14 -2.03 -26.41
CA PHE A 420 -19.82 -3.38 -26.87
C PHE A 420 -20.93 -4.02 -27.73
N ARG A 421 -22.16 -3.58 -27.57
CA ARG A 421 -23.31 -4.01 -28.40
C ARG A 421 -23.16 -3.61 -29.85
N ASN A 422 -22.37 -2.58 -30.12
CA ASN A 422 -22.08 -2.08 -31.47
C ASN A 422 -20.88 -2.79 -32.13
N PHE A 423 -20.54 -4.00 -31.69
CA PHE A 423 -19.37 -4.77 -32.15
C PHE A 423 -19.33 -4.93 -33.70
N ASN A 424 -20.47 -4.98 -34.38
CA ASN A 424 -20.56 -5.10 -35.86
C ASN A 424 -19.91 -3.93 -36.60
N ALA A 425 -19.74 -2.78 -35.96
CA ALA A 425 -19.03 -1.63 -36.52
C ALA A 425 -17.49 -1.74 -36.40
N ILE A 426 -16.99 -2.76 -35.72
CA ILE A 426 -15.56 -2.96 -35.45
C ILE A 426 -15.07 -4.16 -36.25
N PRO A 427 -14.19 -3.96 -37.26
CA PRO A 427 -13.79 -5.04 -38.20
C PRO A 427 -13.11 -6.23 -37.53
N GLU A 428 -12.41 -6.00 -36.40
CA GLU A 428 -11.73 -7.04 -35.63
C GLU A 428 -12.72 -7.94 -34.89
N LEU A 429 -13.92 -7.47 -34.61
CA LEU A 429 -14.97 -8.18 -33.89
C LEU A 429 -16.03 -8.83 -34.82
N ALA A 430 -15.72 -9.02 -36.09
CA ALA A 430 -16.62 -9.72 -36.97
C ALA A 430 -16.97 -11.13 -36.44
N ARG A 431 -18.15 -11.61 -36.78
CA ARG A 431 -18.68 -12.90 -36.29
C ARG A 431 -17.69 -14.04 -36.47
N GLY A 432 -17.49 -14.80 -35.40
CA GLY A 432 -16.60 -15.96 -35.36
C GLY A 432 -15.10 -15.66 -35.44
N LYS A 433 -14.65 -14.41 -35.23
CA LYS A 433 -13.21 -14.06 -35.26
C LYS A 433 -12.54 -14.08 -33.89
N VAL A 434 -13.28 -13.82 -32.84
CA VAL A 434 -12.71 -13.68 -31.49
C VAL A 434 -12.46 -15.06 -30.89
N SER A 435 -11.26 -15.29 -30.33
CA SER A 435 -10.91 -16.54 -29.68
C SER A 435 -11.13 -16.49 -28.15
N LEU A 436 -11.02 -15.29 -27.58
CA LEU A 436 -11.20 -15.08 -26.14
C LEU A 436 -11.88 -13.73 -25.88
N ILE A 437 -12.96 -13.76 -25.13
CA ILE A 437 -13.49 -12.58 -24.44
C ILE A 437 -13.07 -12.68 -22.99
N ILE A 438 -12.36 -11.67 -22.49
CA ILE A 438 -11.90 -11.60 -21.09
C ILE A 438 -12.29 -10.25 -20.51
N SER A 439 -13.02 -10.23 -19.40
CA SER A 439 -13.48 -8.95 -18.85
C SER A 439 -13.83 -8.98 -17.38
N ASN A 440 -13.58 -7.85 -16.73
CA ASN A 440 -14.14 -7.53 -15.43
C ASN A 440 -15.17 -6.39 -15.59
N PRO A 441 -16.41 -6.71 -15.99
CA PRO A 441 -17.42 -5.72 -16.32
C PRO A 441 -17.83 -4.88 -15.10
N PRO A 442 -18.55 -3.74 -15.28
CA PRO A 442 -19.02 -2.95 -14.17
C PRO A 442 -20.00 -3.74 -13.29
N LEU A 443 -19.70 -3.85 -12.00
CA LEU A 443 -20.42 -4.68 -11.03
C LEU A 443 -21.57 -3.94 -10.33
N GLY A 444 -21.91 -2.73 -10.77
CA GLY A 444 -23.01 -1.93 -10.22
C GLY A 444 -22.71 -1.20 -8.91
N ARG A 445 -21.54 -1.39 -8.31
CA ARG A 445 -21.18 -0.82 -7.01
C ARG A 445 -20.40 0.51 -7.11
N ARG A 446 -19.33 0.54 -7.89
CA ARG A 446 -18.51 1.76 -8.13
C ARG A 446 -19.01 2.53 -9.35
N VAL A 447 -19.49 1.82 -10.33
CA VAL A 447 -20.13 2.36 -11.54
C VAL A 447 -21.58 1.93 -11.50
N ARG A 448 -22.51 2.90 -11.49
CA ARG A 448 -23.95 2.60 -11.48
C ARG A 448 -24.37 2.04 -12.84
N VAL A 449 -24.97 0.85 -12.83
CA VAL A 449 -25.55 0.21 -14.03
C VAL A 449 -27.06 0.09 -13.79
N PRO A 450 -27.91 0.78 -14.56
CA PRO A 450 -29.37 0.78 -14.35
C PRO A 450 -30.00 -0.60 -14.47
N ASN A 451 -29.57 -1.41 -15.46
CA ASN A 451 -30.01 -2.79 -15.65
C ASN A 451 -28.81 -3.73 -15.73
N LEU A 452 -28.34 -4.20 -14.59
CA LEU A 452 -27.18 -5.07 -14.50
C LEU A 452 -27.47 -6.47 -15.11
N HIS A 453 -28.66 -7.01 -14.92
CA HIS A 453 -29.07 -8.27 -15.53
C HIS A 453 -29.02 -8.19 -17.06
N GLY A 454 -29.67 -7.20 -17.65
CA GLY A 454 -29.68 -7.00 -19.09
C GLY A 454 -28.29 -6.78 -19.70
N LEU A 455 -27.36 -6.15 -18.94
CA LEU A 455 -25.98 -6.02 -19.37
C LEU A 455 -25.32 -7.39 -19.60
N PHE A 456 -25.52 -8.34 -18.68
CA PHE A 456 -24.96 -9.69 -18.81
C PHE A 456 -25.69 -10.56 -19.83
N GLU A 457 -27.01 -10.40 -20.00
CA GLU A 457 -27.76 -11.04 -21.08
C GLU A 457 -27.23 -10.60 -22.46
N ASP A 458 -27.02 -9.29 -22.64
CA ASP A 458 -26.42 -8.74 -23.85
C ASP A 458 -24.99 -9.24 -24.07
N LEU A 459 -24.18 -9.34 -22.99
CA LEU A 459 -22.82 -9.86 -23.07
C LEU A 459 -22.82 -11.31 -23.59
N PHE A 460 -23.70 -12.18 -23.11
CA PHE A 460 -23.84 -13.54 -23.59
C PHE A 460 -24.29 -13.59 -25.05
N LYS A 461 -25.26 -12.76 -25.43
CA LYS A 461 -25.73 -12.67 -26.80
C LYS A 461 -24.61 -12.26 -27.75
N VAL A 462 -23.88 -11.20 -27.42
CA VAL A 462 -22.74 -10.73 -28.22
C VAL A 462 -21.63 -11.78 -28.27
N ALA A 463 -21.32 -12.42 -27.15
CA ALA A 463 -20.31 -13.46 -27.09
C ALA A 463 -20.65 -14.65 -27.99
N SER A 464 -21.93 -15.07 -28.05
CA SER A 464 -22.35 -16.15 -28.92
C SER A 464 -22.22 -15.82 -30.42
N GLU A 465 -22.22 -14.53 -30.80
CA GLU A 465 -22.05 -14.10 -32.15
C GLU A 465 -20.57 -13.95 -32.57
N VAL A 466 -19.74 -13.32 -31.73
CA VAL A 466 -18.36 -12.96 -32.09
C VAL A 466 -17.34 -14.06 -31.85
N LEU A 467 -17.59 -14.96 -30.87
CA LEU A 467 -16.68 -16.06 -30.60
C LEU A 467 -16.66 -17.08 -31.75
N ARG A 468 -15.45 -17.55 -32.07
CA ARG A 468 -15.28 -18.72 -32.96
C ARG A 468 -15.69 -20.02 -32.21
N PRO A 469 -15.99 -21.13 -32.93
CA PRO A 469 -16.09 -22.42 -32.25
C PRO A 469 -14.84 -22.74 -31.44
N GLY A 470 -15.00 -23.22 -30.21
CA GLY A 470 -13.92 -23.40 -29.22
C GLY A 470 -13.42 -22.09 -28.59
N GLY A 471 -13.96 -20.94 -28.95
CA GLY A 471 -13.68 -19.65 -28.34
C GLY A 471 -14.24 -19.59 -26.91
N ARG A 472 -13.66 -18.75 -26.06
CA ARG A 472 -13.94 -18.68 -24.62
C ARG A 472 -14.42 -17.29 -24.21
N LEU A 473 -15.36 -17.26 -23.27
CA LEU A 473 -15.76 -16.07 -22.54
C LEU A 473 -15.41 -16.29 -21.07
N ILE A 474 -14.50 -15.50 -20.49
CA ILE A 474 -14.23 -15.48 -19.06
C ILE A 474 -14.51 -14.09 -18.48
N PHE A 475 -15.25 -14.04 -17.40
CA PHE A 475 -15.61 -12.78 -16.78
C PHE A 475 -15.98 -12.94 -15.30
N VAL A 476 -16.05 -11.80 -14.59
CA VAL A 476 -16.55 -11.74 -13.22
C VAL A 476 -18.05 -11.46 -13.24
N ASN A 477 -18.83 -12.32 -12.60
CA ASN A 477 -20.30 -12.27 -12.58
C ASN A 477 -20.82 -11.99 -11.16
N PRO A 478 -21.42 -10.82 -10.88
CA PRO A 478 -22.03 -10.50 -9.58
C PRO A 478 -23.49 -10.96 -9.47
N VAL A 479 -24.09 -11.38 -10.58
CA VAL A 479 -25.51 -11.73 -10.68
C VAL A 479 -25.72 -13.20 -11.07
N ARG A 480 -26.97 -13.65 -11.01
CA ARG A 480 -27.35 -15.02 -11.42
C ARG A 480 -28.01 -14.95 -12.80
N VAL A 481 -27.20 -14.84 -13.85
CA VAL A 481 -27.64 -14.85 -15.26
C VAL A 481 -26.95 -15.99 -15.96
N GLU A 482 -27.69 -16.73 -16.78
CA GLU A 482 -27.19 -17.83 -17.61
C GLU A 482 -27.45 -17.49 -19.09
N PRO A 483 -26.59 -17.96 -20.01
CA PRO A 483 -26.82 -17.72 -21.43
C PRO A 483 -28.10 -18.42 -21.90
N GLN A 484 -28.91 -17.72 -22.68
CA GLN A 484 -30.07 -18.30 -23.37
C GLN A 484 -29.63 -19.14 -24.57
N ASP A 485 -28.53 -18.78 -25.20
CA ASP A 485 -27.95 -19.48 -26.34
C ASP A 485 -27.22 -20.75 -25.89
N LYS A 486 -27.68 -21.91 -26.30
CA LYS A 486 -27.13 -23.22 -25.94
C LYS A 486 -25.75 -23.47 -26.58
N SER A 487 -25.28 -22.61 -27.49
CA SER A 487 -23.93 -22.67 -28.04
C SER A 487 -22.84 -22.30 -27.05
N LEU A 488 -23.20 -21.65 -25.91
CA LEU A 488 -22.29 -21.31 -24.85
C LEU A 488 -22.43 -22.31 -23.69
N ARG A 489 -21.42 -23.14 -23.48
CA ARG A 489 -21.37 -24.13 -22.39
C ARG A 489 -20.45 -23.67 -21.29
N ARG A 490 -20.94 -23.57 -20.05
CA ARG A 490 -20.12 -23.24 -18.89
C ARG A 490 -19.13 -24.37 -18.57
N THR A 491 -17.84 -24.04 -18.47
CA THR A 491 -16.76 -24.97 -18.17
C THR A 491 -16.09 -24.69 -16.83
N TYR A 492 -16.24 -23.48 -16.28
CA TYR A 492 -15.67 -23.10 -15.00
C TYR A 492 -16.60 -22.15 -14.23
N ARG A 493 -16.63 -22.29 -12.91
CA ARG A 493 -17.30 -21.38 -11.98
C ARG A 493 -16.66 -21.48 -10.61
N GLN A 494 -16.20 -20.35 -10.07
CA GLN A 494 -15.61 -20.23 -8.75
C GLN A 494 -16.09 -18.96 -8.07
N GLU A 495 -16.41 -19.04 -6.78
CA GLU A 495 -16.66 -17.84 -5.97
C GLU A 495 -15.35 -17.13 -5.68
N VAL A 496 -15.32 -15.82 -5.89
CA VAL A 496 -14.14 -14.96 -5.72
C VAL A 496 -14.50 -13.73 -4.92
N ASP A 497 -13.71 -13.44 -3.89
CA ASP A 497 -13.84 -12.20 -3.11
C ASP A 497 -13.14 -11.02 -3.81
N LEU A 498 -13.90 -10.02 -4.21
CA LEU A 498 -13.39 -8.78 -4.80
C LEU A 498 -13.30 -7.62 -3.80
N GLY A 499 -12.81 -7.89 -2.60
CA GLY A 499 -12.65 -6.88 -1.56
C GLY A 499 -13.96 -6.63 -0.79
N GLY A 500 -14.55 -7.70 -0.27
CA GLY A 500 -15.81 -7.71 0.45
C GLY A 500 -17.04 -7.71 -0.46
N TYR A 501 -16.83 -8.10 -1.74
CA TYR A 501 -17.92 -8.31 -2.70
C TYR A 501 -17.77 -9.70 -3.31
N ASP A 502 -18.65 -10.62 -2.89
CA ASP A 502 -18.66 -11.98 -3.39
C ASP A 502 -19.21 -12.01 -4.82
N CYS A 503 -18.35 -12.38 -5.76
CA CYS A 503 -18.67 -12.55 -7.17
C CYS A 503 -18.34 -13.98 -7.59
N LYS A 504 -18.72 -14.33 -8.79
CA LYS A 504 -18.34 -15.58 -9.43
C LYS A 504 -17.46 -15.28 -10.63
N MET A 505 -16.33 -15.94 -10.69
CA MET A 505 -15.54 -16.01 -11.91
C MET A 505 -16.06 -17.18 -12.72
N GLU A 506 -16.53 -16.91 -13.93
CA GLU A 506 -17.17 -17.90 -14.78
C GLU A 506 -16.47 -17.95 -16.15
N MET A 507 -16.37 -19.15 -16.71
CA MET A 507 -15.91 -19.35 -18.07
C MET A 507 -16.89 -20.21 -18.87
N TYR A 508 -17.15 -19.75 -20.08
CA TYR A 508 -17.97 -20.43 -21.07
C TYR A 508 -17.15 -20.68 -22.32
N VAL A 509 -17.43 -21.80 -22.99
CA VAL A 509 -16.84 -22.17 -24.28
C VAL A 509 -17.95 -22.27 -25.32
N LYS A 510 -17.69 -21.69 -26.49
CA LYS A 510 -18.59 -21.80 -27.63
C LYS A 510 -18.41 -23.17 -28.31
N ILE A 511 -19.51 -23.91 -28.39
CA ILE A 511 -19.59 -25.24 -29.01
C ILE A 511 -19.70 -25.09 -30.52
#